data_4039aff44463af0d996b5e5fe498caf9
#
_entry.id   4039aff44463af0d996b5e5fe498caf9
#
_cell.length_a   1.000
_cell.length_b   1.000
_cell.length_c   1.000
_cell.angle_alpha   90.00
_cell.angle_beta   90.00
_cell.angle_gamma   90.00
#
_symmetry.space_group_name_H-M   'P 1'
#
loop_
_entity.id
_entity.type
_entity.pdbx_description
1 polymer ?
#
loop_
_entity_poly.entity_id
_entity_poly.type
_entity_poly.pdbx_seq_one_letter_code
_entity_poly.pdbx_strand_id
1 'polypeptide(L)'
;MDFYLPPLAISLEDDPPPRDLQSILNGLLSFNRPLEPESNHTPIAVYMRDAEGRLRGGLTGALYFNALFIDYLWVDAPLRRQGIGRTLLARVEHEARTRGRDFAHIESMSFQAPAFYLARGYSAYALLDGYTEGAARVHLRHQFAATHEADAAVNPAHMALGLRVEVTTEPDAADLRTVREGLFAWNAQVYQPDNPRPLYLFL
;
A
#
# COMPACT_ATOMS: atom_id res chain seq x y z
N MET A 1 -40.05 -30.67 2.95
CA MET A 1 -39.91 -29.31 3.48
C MET A 1 -39.41 -28.47 2.33
N ASP A 2 -40.34 -27.80 1.62
CA ASP A 2 -39.95 -26.95 0.49
C ASP A 2 -39.29 -25.69 1.03
N PHE A 3 -37.99 -25.53 0.78
CA PHE A 3 -37.28 -24.29 1.06
C PHE A 3 -37.72 -23.27 0.03
N TYR A 4 -38.65 -22.39 0.42
CA TYR A 4 -38.96 -21.21 -0.38
C TYR A 4 -37.81 -20.23 -0.28
N LEU A 5 -36.97 -20.19 -1.31
CA LEU A 5 -36.01 -19.10 -1.46
C LEU A 5 -36.74 -17.87 -2.00
N PRO A 6 -36.61 -16.70 -1.36
CA PRO A 6 -37.18 -15.47 -1.92
C PRO A 6 -36.58 -15.20 -3.30
N PRO A 7 -37.30 -14.51 -4.18
CA PRO A 7 -36.76 -14.16 -5.49
C PRO A 7 -35.50 -13.32 -5.31
N LEU A 8 -34.41 -13.77 -5.94
CA LEU A 8 -33.16 -13.02 -5.96
C LEU A 8 -33.29 -11.89 -6.97
N ALA A 9 -32.81 -10.71 -6.60
CA ALA A 9 -32.72 -9.53 -7.47
C ALA A 9 -31.26 -9.09 -7.58
N ILE A 10 -30.88 -8.65 -8.77
CA ILE A 10 -29.56 -8.02 -9.01
C ILE A 10 -29.79 -6.52 -9.06
N SER A 11 -28.98 -5.77 -8.32
CA SER A 11 -28.94 -4.31 -8.40
C SER A 11 -27.55 -3.84 -8.84
N LEU A 12 -27.50 -2.70 -9.52
CA LEU A 12 -26.29 -1.97 -9.85
C LEU A 12 -26.31 -0.65 -9.07
N GLU A 13 -25.28 -0.39 -8.29
CA GLU A 13 -25.22 0.78 -7.42
C GLU A 13 -23.89 1.52 -7.61
N ASP A 14 -23.98 2.82 -7.85
CA ASP A 14 -22.81 3.70 -8.00
C ASP A 14 -22.20 4.10 -6.64
N ASP A 15 -23.03 4.10 -5.57
CA ASP A 15 -22.62 4.46 -4.20
C ASP A 15 -23.24 3.46 -3.20
N PRO A 16 -22.68 2.25 -3.11
CA PRO A 16 -23.25 1.21 -2.26
C PRO A 16 -23.08 1.57 -0.77
N PRO A 17 -24.08 1.26 0.06
CA PRO A 17 -23.99 1.46 1.50
C PRO A 17 -22.80 0.69 2.11
N PRO A 18 -22.06 1.30 3.06
CA PRO A 18 -20.92 0.64 3.71
C PRO A 18 -21.23 -0.73 4.31
N ARG A 19 -22.47 -0.93 4.82
CA ARG A 19 -22.94 -2.23 5.34
C ARG A 19 -22.94 -3.34 4.28
N ASP A 20 -23.26 -3.01 3.03
CA ASP A 20 -23.35 -3.99 1.94
C ASP A 20 -21.95 -4.37 1.47
N LEU A 21 -21.04 -3.39 1.37
CA LEU A 21 -19.60 -3.64 1.17
C LEU A 21 -19.03 -4.54 2.27
N GLN A 22 -19.38 -4.27 3.53
CA GLN A 22 -18.95 -5.07 4.68
C GLN A 22 -19.50 -6.49 4.62
N SER A 23 -20.75 -6.64 4.17
CA SER A 23 -21.39 -7.98 4.02
C SER A 23 -20.68 -8.83 2.98
N ILE A 24 -20.31 -8.22 1.84
CA ILE A 24 -19.52 -8.90 0.79
C ILE A 24 -18.16 -9.33 1.33
N LEU A 25 -17.46 -8.41 1.99
CA LEU A 25 -16.16 -8.71 2.59
C LEU A 25 -16.25 -9.84 3.61
N ASN A 26 -17.23 -9.79 4.51
CA ASN A 26 -17.43 -10.83 5.52
C ASN A 26 -17.75 -12.19 4.90
N GLY A 27 -18.56 -12.22 3.83
CA GLY A 27 -18.87 -13.43 3.06
C GLY A 27 -17.60 -14.05 2.46
N LEU A 28 -16.78 -13.23 1.79
CA LEU A 28 -15.51 -13.64 1.20
C LEU A 28 -14.53 -14.18 2.27
N LEU A 29 -14.35 -13.44 3.37
CA LEU A 29 -13.47 -13.84 4.46
C LEU A 29 -13.93 -15.15 5.12
N SER A 30 -15.26 -15.34 5.30
CA SER A 30 -15.82 -16.57 5.84
C SER A 30 -15.58 -17.77 4.93
N PHE A 31 -15.65 -17.57 3.62
CA PHE A 31 -15.37 -18.60 2.62
C PHE A 31 -13.88 -18.96 2.60
N ASN A 32 -12.99 -17.96 2.65
CA ASN A 32 -11.53 -18.15 2.54
C ASN A 32 -10.94 -18.75 3.82
N ARG A 33 -11.46 -18.38 5.01
CA ARG A 33 -10.88 -18.77 6.31
C ARG A 33 -10.53 -20.26 6.46
N PRO A 34 -11.34 -21.23 5.99
CA PRO A 34 -11.00 -22.65 6.06
C PRO A 34 -9.87 -23.06 5.10
N LEU A 35 -9.61 -22.25 4.06
CA LEU A 35 -8.66 -22.52 2.99
C LEU A 35 -7.33 -21.82 3.22
N GLU A 36 -7.34 -20.77 4.02
CA GLU A 36 -6.10 -20.03 4.37
C GLU A 36 -5.40 -20.74 5.51
N PRO A 37 -4.11 -21.12 5.33
CA PRO A 37 -3.26 -21.39 6.49
C PRO A 37 -3.26 -20.11 7.32
N GLU A 38 -3.24 -20.20 8.65
CA GLU A 38 -3.35 -19.07 9.59
C GLU A 38 -2.84 -17.76 8.97
N SER A 39 -3.78 -16.95 8.46
CA SER A 39 -3.43 -15.76 7.70
C SER A 39 -2.94 -14.73 8.69
N ASN A 40 -1.66 -14.58 8.77
CA ASN A 40 -1.02 -13.51 9.51
C ASN A 40 -1.04 -12.21 8.68
N HIS A 41 -2.23 -11.83 8.20
CA HIS A 41 -2.46 -10.52 7.63
C HIS A 41 -2.28 -9.47 8.73
N THR A 42 -1.12 -8.83 8.75
CA THR A 42 -0.77 -7.83 9.75
C THR A 42 -0.54 -6.51 9.05
N PRO A 43 -1.34 -5.47 9.32
CA PRO A 43 -1.04 -4.13 8.84
C PRO A 43 0.35 -3.71 9.30
N ILE A 44 1.04 -2.93 8.46
CA ILE A 44 2.33 -2.35 8.81
C ILE A 44 2.43 -0.94 8.25
N ALA A 45 2.98 -0.03 9.04
CA ALA A 45 3.30 1.30 8.56
C ALA A 45 4.65 1.77 9.09
N VAL A 46 5.32 2.59 8.28
CA VAL A 46 6.52 3.32 8.66
C VAL A 46 6.26 4.80 8.45
N TYR A 47 6.40 5.57 9.50
CA TYR A 47 6.14 7.00 9.50
C TYR A 47 7.42 7.80 9.72
N MET A 48 7.49 8.97 9.13
CA MET A 48 8.50 9.98 9.40
C MET A 48 7.84 11.24 9.90
N ARG A 49 8.17 11.63 11.14
CA ARG A 49 7.60 12.80 11.82
C ARG A 49 8.66 13.85 12.10
N ASP A 50 8.26 15.10 12.08
CA ASP A 50 9.10 16.22 12.53
C ASP A 50 9.14 16.35 14.08
N ALA A 51 9.85 17.35 14.57
CA ALA A 51 9.99 17.59 16.01
C ALA A 51 8.65 17.92 16.70
N GLU A 52 7.70 18.46 15.95
CA GLU A 52 6.33 18.78 16.44
C GLU A 52 5.38 17.58 16.31
N GLY A 53 5.87 16.41 15.89
CA GLY A 53 5.06 15.18 15.73
C GLY A 53 4.23 15.12 14.45
N ARG A 54 4.35 16.11 13.55
CA ARG A 54 3.59 16.13 12.29
C ARG A 54 4.13 15.11 11.32
N LEU A 55 3.25 14.39 10.65
CA LEU A 55 3.61 13.42 9.62
C LEU A 55 4.18 14.12 8.37
N ARG A 56 5.43 13.79 8.02
CA ARG A 56 6.17 14.38 6.90
C ARG A 56 6.44 13.38 5.78
N GLY A 57 6.16 12.11 6.03
CA GLY A 57 6.22 11.04 5.06
C GLY A 57 5.76 9.74 5.68
N GLY A 58 5.32 8.81 4.86
CA GLY A 58 4.87 7.51 5.33
C GLY A 58 4.81 6.47 4.23
N LEU A 59 4.95 5.23 4.65
CA LEU A 59 4.72 4.05 3.85
C LEU A 59 3.76 3.16 4.63
N THR A 60 2.73 2.65 3.95
CA THR A 60 1.74 1.74 4.52
C THR A 60 1.66 0.48 3.70
N GLY A 61 1.26 -0.61 4.32
CA GLY A 61 1.13 -1.91 3.68
C GLY A 61 0.63 -3.00 4.63
N ALA A 62 0.81 -4.22 4.22
CA ALA A 62 0.49 -5.38 5.03
C ALA A 62 1.52 -6.50 4.85
N LEU A 63 1.78 -7.21 5.93
CA LEU A 63 2.44 -8.51 5.88
C LEU A 63 1.36 -9.56 5.64
N TYR A 64 1.50 -10.33 4.57
CA TYR A 64 0.52 -11.33 4.18
C TYR A 64 1.22 -12.55 3.58
N PHE A 65 0.90 -13.76 4.07
CA PHE A 65 1.68 -14.97 3.77
C PHE A 65 3.19 -14.74 3.99
N ASN A 66 4.01 -15.02 2.98
CA ASN A 66 5.46 -14.79 3.00
C ASN A 66 5.88 -13.47 2.33
N ALA A 67 4.96 -12.50 2.20
CA ALA A 67 5.17 -11.26 1.48
C ALA A 67 4.93 -10.02 2.32
N LEU A 68 5.58 -8.93 1.92
CA LEU A 68 5.20 -7.55 2.22
C LEU A 68 4.45 -6.99 1.01
N PHE A 69 3.21 -6.60 1.18
CA PHE A 69 2.47 -5.79 0.22
C PHE A 69 2.58 -4.32 0.60
N ILE A 70 3.00 -3.47 -0.33
CA ILE A 70 3.10 -2.02 -0.12
C ILE A 70 1.90 -1.36 -0.79
N ASP A 71 1.08 -0.66 0.01
CA ASP A 71 -0.10 0.06 -0.48
C ASP A 71 0.25 1.47 -0.95
N TYR A 72 0.83 2.27 -0.07
CA TYR A 72 1.11 3.68 -0.30
C TYR A 72 2.49 4.07 0.18
N LEU A 73 3.18 4.91 -0.60
CA LEU A 73 4.40 5.60 -0.20
C LEU A 73 4.24 7.09 -0.55
N TRP A 74 4.31 7.93 0.47
CA TRP A 74 4.20 9.38 0.32
C TRP A 74 5.30 10.09 1.10
N VAL A 75 5.80 11.19 0.53
CA VAL A 75 6.73 12.13 1.17
C VAL A 75 6.26 13.55 0.87
N ASP A 76 6.20 14.37 1.92
CA ASP A 76 5.83 15.78 1.83
C ASP A 76 6.72 16.51 0.81
N ALA A 77 6.12 17.36 -0.02
CA ALA A 77 6.75 17.97 -1.19
C ALA A 77 8.09 18.66 -0.89
N PRO A 78 8.24 19.48 0.17
CA PRO A 78 9.50 20.14 0.50
C PRO A 78 10.64 19.17 0.87
N LEU A 79 10.29 17.93 1.26
CA LEU A 79 11.25 16.93 1.74
C LEU A 79 11.58 15.86 0.69
N ARG A 80 11.01 15.96 -0.50
CA ARG A 80 11.29 15.01 -1.61
C ARG A 80 12.76 15.15 -2.07
N ARG A 81 13.26 14.09 -2.71
CA ARG A 81 14.64 13.99 -3.22
C ARG A 81 15.75 14.08 -2.16
N GLN A 82 15.39 14.04 -0.88
CA GLN A 82 16.33 14.00 0.25
C GLN A 82 16.54 12.58 0.81
N GLY A 83 16.16 11.54 0.07
CA GLY A 83 16.34 10.14 0.48
C GLY A 83 15.27 9.57 1.41
N ILE A 84 14.27 10.37 1.84
CA ILE A 84 13.25 9.95 2.82
C ILE A 84 12.46 8.73 2.33
N GLY A 85 11.98 8.73 1.08
CA GLY A 85 11.28 7.56 0.53
C GLY A 85 12.14 6.29 0.54
N ARG A 86 13.44 6.41 0.30
CA ARG A 86 14.40 5.30 0.42
C ARG A 86 14.48 4.79 1.87
N THR A 87 14.56 5.67 2.83
CA THR A 87 14.62 5.30 4.27
C THR A 87 13.34 4.59 4.70
N LEU A 88 12.15 5.10 4.31
CA LEU A 88 10.87 4.46 4.62
C LEU A 88 10.79 3.06 4.01
N LEU A 89 11.16 2.90 2.75
CA LEU A 89 11.15 1.62 2.06
C LEU A 89 12.13 0.63 2.70
N ALA A 90 13.38 1.02 2.92
CA ALA A 90 14.38 0.16 3.55
C ALA A 90 13.94 -0.29 4.96
N ARG A 91 13.28 0.60 5.71
CA ARG A 91 12.82 0.29 7.06
C ARG A 91 11.68 -0.73 7.08
N VAL A 92 10.69 -0.60 6.19
CA VAL A 92 9.59 -1.59 6.13
C VAL A 92 10.08 -2.94 5.59
N GLU A 93 10.99 -2.94 4.63
CA GLU A 93 11.59 -4.17 4.11
C GLU A 93 12.44 -4.89 5.17
N HIS A 94 13.19 -4.15 5.97
CA HIS A 94 13.91 -4.70 7.11
C HIS A 94 12.94 -5.37 8.09
N GLU A 95 11.88 -4.68 8.47
CA GLU A 95 10.86 -5.22 9.39
C GLU A 95 10.17 -6.46 8.82
N ALA A 96 9.88 -6.46 7.52
CA ALA A 96 9.30 -7.63 6.84
C ALA A 96 10.26 -8.83 6.88
N ARG A 97 11.56 -8.62 6.60
CA ARG A 97 12.59 -9.68 6.67
C ARG A 97 12.73 -10.25 8.07
N THR A 98 12.79 -9.41 9.10
CA THR A 98 12.89 -9.88 10.50
C THR A 98 11.68 -10.71 10.94
N ARG A 99 10.54 -10.51 10.28
CA ARG A 99 9.31 -11.30 10.47
C ARG A 99 9.20 -12.48 9.49
N GLY A 100 10.29 -12.85 8.81
CA GLY A 100 10.34 -14.03 7.95
C GLY A 100 9.59 -13.87 6.62
N ARG A 101 9.47 -12.65 6.07
CA ARG A 101 8.92 -12.46 4.74
C ARG A 101 10.02 -12.60 3.70
N ASP A 102 9.69 -13.22 2.56
CA ASP A 102 10.65 -13.56 1.52
C ASP A 102 10.79 -12.46 0.48
N PHE A 103 9.75 -11.65 0.27
CA PHE A 103 9.74 -10.63 -0.75
C PHE A 103 8.77 -9.49 -0.44
N ALA A 104 8.97 -8.36 -1.12
CA ALA A 104 8.01 -7.27 -1.20
C ALA A 104 7.43 -7.17 -2.62
N HIS A 105 6.18 -6.69 -2.71
CA HIS A 105 5.59 -6.31 -3.98
C HIS A 105 4.75 -5.04 -3.86
N ILE A 106 4.64 -4.31 -4.97
CA ILE A 106 3.91 -3.06 -5.08
C ILE A 106 3.37 -2.89 -6.50
N GLU A 107 2.28 -2.18 -6.62
CA GLU A 107 1.75 -1.68 -7.88
C GLU A 107 2.01 -0.18 -7.98
N SER A 108 2.48 0.27 -9.13
CA SER A 108 2.74 1.69 -9.41
C SER A 108 2.26 2.04 -10.81
N MET A 109 1.51 3.14 -10.93
CA MET A 109 1.15 3.64 -12.27
C MET A 109 2.39 4.21 -12.97
N SER A 110 2.43 4.11 -14.30
CA SER A 110 3.57 4.56 -15.11
C SER A 110 3.92 6.03 -14.91
N PHE A 111 2.94 6.88 -14.58
CA PHE A 111 3.13 8.30 -14.28
C PHE A 111 3.57 8.57 -12.83
N GLN A 112 3.56 7.56 -11.95
CA GLN A 112 4.01 7.69 -10.55
C GLN A 112 5.54 7.50 -10.45
N ALA A 113 5.96 6.45 -9.78
CA ALA A 113 7.37 6.28 -9.47
C ALA A 113 7.90 4.85 -9.68
N PRO A 114 7.59 4.12 -10.79
CA PRO A 114 8.15 2.78 -10.98
C PRO A 114 9.68 2.79 -11.03
N ALA A 115 10.28 3.82 -11.62
CA ALA A 115 11.74 3.99 -11.64
C ALA A 115 12.38 4.09 -10.25
N PHE A 116 11.65 4.63 -9.26
CA PHE A 116 12.12 4.67 -7.87
C PHE A 116 12.33 3.25 -7.31
N TYR A 117 11.41 2.33 -7.57
CA TYR A 117 11.50 0.94 -7.10
C TYR A 117 12.52 0.13 -7.89
N LEU A 118 12.55 0.29 -9.23
CA LEU A 118 13.55 -0.36 -10.08
C LEU A 118 14.98 -0.04 -9.63
N ALA A 119 15.26 1.24 -9.30
CA ALA A 119 16.56 1.67 -8.78
C ALA A 119 16.88 1.10 -7.37
N ARG A 120 15.98 0.32 -6.75
CA ARG A 120 16.12 -0.30 -5.43
C ARG A 120 16.02 -1.81 -5.46
N GLY A 121 16.27 -2.40 -6.63
CA GLY A 121 16.32 -3.85 -6.80
C GLY A 121 14.96 -4.51 -7.05
N TYR A 122 13.90 -3.72 -7.17
CA TYR A 122 12.63 -4.27 -7.66
C TYR A 122 12.74 -4.59 -9.15
N SER A 123 12.08 -5.64 -9.57
CA SER A 123 11.90 -6.01 -10.97
C SER A 123 10.42 -5.96 -11.33
N ALA A 124 10.10 -5.47 -12.51
CA ALA A 124 8.75 -5.54 -13.04
C ALA A 124 8.46 -6.98 -13.48
N TYR A 125 7.36 -7.55 -13.02
CA TYR A 125 6.94 -8.90 -13.39
C TYR A 125 5.62 -8.94 -14.17
N ALA A 126 4.85 -7.83 -14.15
CA ALA A 126 3.67 -7.67 -14.98
C ALA A 126 3.45 -6.19 -15.34
N LEU A 127 2.84 -5.98 -16.49
CA LEU A 127 2.39 -4.68 -16.96
C LEU A 127 0.94 -4.81 -17.41
N LEU A 128 0.07 -3.99 -16.84
CA LEU A 128 -1.30 -3.81 -17.32
C LEU A 128 -1.38 -2.44 -18.00
N ASP A 129 -1.47 -2.46 -19.33
CA ASP A 129 -1.63 -1.28 -20.17
C ASP A 129 -3.11 -1.04 -20.54
N GLY A 130 -3.36 -0.09 -21.45
CA GLY A 130 -4.72 0.19 -21.94
C GLY A 130 -5.52 1.15 -21.04
N TYR A 131 -4.92 1.74 -20.04
CA TYR A 131 -5.54 2.86 -19.32
C TYR A 131 -5.58 4.11 -20.20
N THR A 132 -6.48 5.06 -19.84
CA THR A 132 -6.60 6.34 -20.55
C THR A 132 -5.25 7.08 -20.63
N GLU A 133 -5.05 7.85 -21.69
CA GLU A 133 -3.83 8.64 -21.92
C GLU A 133 -2.53 7.83 -21.96
N GLY A 134 -2.61 6.54 -22.28
CA GLY A 134 -1.43 5.66 -22.37
C GLY A 134 -0.82 5.30 -21.03
N ALA A 135 -1.54 5.52 -19.92
CA ALA A 135 -1.10 5.08 -18.62
C ALA A 135 -1.08 3.54 -18.52
N ALA A 136 -0.19 3.03 -17.71
CA ALA A 136 -0.07 1.60 -17.44
C ALA A 136 0.17 1.37 -15.94
N ARG A 137 -0.28 0.22 -15.42
CA ARG A 137 0.02 -0.24 -14.08
C ARG A 137 1.17 -1.23 -14.13
N VAL A 138 2.25 -0.92 -13.43
CA VAL A 138 3.45 -1.73 -13.33
C VAL A 138 3.41 -2.50 -12.02
N HIS A 139 3.48 -3.81 -12.08
CA HIS A 139 3.60 -4.69 -10.92
C HIS A 139 5.06 -5.00 -10.67
N LEU A 140 5.56 -4.64 -9.50
CA LEU A 140 6.96 -4.74 -9.15
C LEU A 140 7.16 -5.65 -7.94
N ARG A 141 8.24 -6.44 -7.95
CA ARG A 141 8.62 -7.36 -6.87
C ARG A 141 10.08 -7.20 -6.53
N HIS A 142 10.42 -7.28 -5.24
CA HIS A 142 11.77 -7.35 -4.72
C HIS A 142 11.92 -8.62 -3.88
N GLN A 143 12.75 -9.57 -4.33
CA GLN A 143 13.08 -10.76 -3.57
C GLN A 143 14.12 -10.38 -2.51
N PHE A 144 13.84 -10.68 -1.24
CA PHE A 144 14.79 -10.41 -0.17
C PHE A 144 15.93 -11.44 -0.21
N ALA A 145 17.16 -10.96 -0.10
CA ALA A 145 18.31 -11.83 0.10
C ALA A 145 18.33 -12.36 1.55
N ALA A 146 18.87 -13.55 1.75
CA ALA A 146 18.90 -14.22 3.05
C ALA A 146 19.74 -13.48 4.13
N THR A 147 20.57 -12.52 3.73
CA THR A 147 21.44 -11.76 4.65
C THR A 147 21.63 -10.32 4.17
N HIS A 148 21.08 -9.34 4.89
CA HIS A 148 21.60 -7.95 4.89
C HIS A 148 21.22 -7.23 6.18
N GLU A 149 22.20 -7.00 7.06
CA GLU A 149 22.06 -6.20 8.27
C GLU A 149 22.19 -4.67 8.02
N ALA A 150 22.65 -4.26 6.83
CA ALA A 150 23.15 -2.90 6.62
C ALA A 150 22.10 -1.84 6.28
N ASP A 151 20.86 -2.21 5.90
CA ASP A 151 19.92 -1.25 5.29
C ASP A 151 18.93 -0.57 6.27
N ALA A 152 18.91 -0.95 7.54
CA ALA A 152 17.93 -0.44 8.51
C ALA A 152 18.33 0.87 9.20
N ALA A 153 19.55 1.37 8.98
CA ALA A 153 20.02 2.57 9.64
C ALA A 153 19.27 3.82 9.14
N VAL A 154 18.71 4.58 10.07
CA VAL A 154 18.14 5.90 9.76
C VAL A 154 19.30 6.78 9.27
N ASN A 155 19.12 7.38 8.10
CA ASN A 155 20.12 8.30 7.54
C ASN A 155 20.38 9.46 8.53
N PRO A 156 21.63 9.68 8.98
CA PRO A 156 21.96 10.75 9.95
C PRO A 156 21.49 12.14 9.48
N ALA A 157 21.44 12.38 8.17
CA ALA A 157 20.94 13.64 7.63
C ALA A 157 19.46 13.89 7.97
N HIS A 158 18.63 12.85 8.10
CA HIS A 158 17.23 12.99 8.50
C HIS A 158 17.10 13.35 9.98
N MET A 159 17.98 12.81 10.83
CA MET A 159 18.06 13.19 12.24
C MET A 159 18.46 14.66 12.42
N ALA A 160 19.39 15.17 11.59
CA ALA A 160 19.78 16.57 11.59
C ALA A 160 18.63 17.52 11.22
N LEU A 161 17.63 17.04 10.49
CA LEU A 161 16.39 17.77 10.18
C LEU A 161 15.32 17.64 11.27
N GLY A 162 15.63 17.02 12.41
CA GLY A 162 14.66 16.74 13.48
C GLY A 162 13.63 15.69 13.12
N LEU A 163 13.85 14.90 12.06
CA LEU A 163 12.95 13.87 11.62
C LEU A 163 13.14 12.57 12.41
N ARG A 164 12.04 11.93 12.79
CA ARG A 164 12.02 10.62 13.49
C ARG A 164 11.32 9.59 12.63
N VAL A 165 11.83 8.36 12.66
CA VAL A 165 11.23 7.20 11.98
C VAL A 165 10.55 6.31 13.02
N GLU A 166 9.31 5.98 12.77
CA GLU A 166 8.47 5.11 13.59
C GLU A 166 7.95 3.94 12.75
N VAL A 167 7.96 2.72 13.30
CA VAL A 167 7.34 1.53 12.70
C VAL A 167 6.21 1.07 13.59
N THR A 168 5.05 0.80 13.01
CA THR A 168 3.89 0.31 13.75
C THR A 168 3.14 -0.77 12.98
N THR A 169 2.55 -1.71 13.70
CA THR A 169 1.60 -2.71 13.18
C THR A 169 0.16 -2.39 13.55
N GLU A 170 -0.04 -1.30 14.29
CA GLU A 170 -1.34 -0.75 14.66
C GLU A 170 -1.41 0.72 14.17
N PRO A 171 -1.43 0.93 12.83
CA PRO A 171 -1.41 2.28 12.27
C PRO A 171 -2.70 3.02 12.60
N ASP A 172 -2.57 4.27 13.06
CA ASP A 172 -3.70 5.15 13.30
C ASP A 172 -4.41 5.52 11.99
N ALA A 173 -5.74 5.60 12.04
CA ALA A 173 -6.57 5.87 10.87
C ALA A 173 -6.33 7.28 10.26
N ALA A 174 -5.96 8.27 11.09
CA ALA A 174 -5.65 9.61 10.61
C ALA A 174 -4.31 9.64 9.87
N ASP A 175 -3.31 8.92 10.36
CA ASP A 175 -2.01 8.78 9.69
C ASP A 175 -2.14 8.04 8.35
N LEU A 176 -2.88 6.91 8.32
CA LEU A 176 -3.18 6.20 7.09
C LEU A 176 -3.84 7.11 6.04
N ARG A 177 -4.82 7.90 6.49
CA ARG A 177 -5.50 8.87 5.64
C ARG A 177 -4.53 9.92 5.11
N THR A 178 -3.68 10.49 5.95
CA THR A 178 -2.69 11.51 5.56
C THR A 178 -1.74 11.00 4.48
N VAL A 179 -1.22 9.77 4.63
CA VAL A 179 -0.34 9.15 3.62
C VAL A 179 -1.09 8.97 2.29
N ARG A 180 -2.29 8.41 2.34
CA ARG A 180 -3.12 8.17 1.15
C ARG A 180 -3.50 9.46 0.44
N GLU A 181 -4.02 10.44 1.17
CA GLU A 181 -4.45 11.73 0.61
C GLU A 181 -3.25 12.52 0.05
N GLY A 182 -2.10 12.48 0.72
CA GLY A 182 -0.87 13.08 0.25
C GLY A 182 -0.39 12.50 -1.08
N LEU A 183 -0.48 11.17 -1.26
CA LEU A 183 -0.20 10.51 -2.53
C LEU A 183 -1.22 10.88 -3.61
N PHE A 184 -2.50 10.89 -3.29
CA PHE A 184 -3.55 11.24 -4.25
C PHE A 184 -3.46 12.70 -4.70
N ALA A 185 -3.18 13.63 -3.78
CA ALA A 185 -2.94 15.02 -4.11
C ALA A 185 -1.73 15.21 -5.03
N TRP A 186 -0.69 14.40 -4.89
CA TRP A 186 0.44 14.41 -5.81
C TRP A 186 0.07 13.82 -7.17
N ASN A 187 -0.64 12.69 -7.21
CA ASN A 187 -1.11 12.06 -8.44
C ASN A 187 -1.97 13.01 -9.28
N ALA A 188 -2.87 13.75 -8.63
CA ALA A 188 -3.72 14.74 -9.30
C ALA A 188 -2.96 15.89 -9.97
N GLN A 189 -1.71 16.15 -9.59
CA GLN A 189 -0.84 17.16 -10.22
C GLN A 189 -0.16 16.63 -11.49
N VAL A 190 0.07 15.33 -11.58
CA VAL A 190 0.82 14.70 -12.68
C VAL A 190 -0.08 13.95 -13.66
N TYR A 191 -1.28 13.61 -13.22
CA TYR A 191 -2.26 12.89 -14.02
C TYR A 191 -3.67 13.41 -13.70
N GLN A 192 -4.37 13.92 -14.71
CA GLN A 192 -5.77 14.38 -14.62
C GLN A 192 -6.64 13.45 -15.48
N PRO A 193 -7.07 12.29 -14.95
CA PRO A 193 -8.00 11.43 -15.67
C PRO A 193 -9.37 12.09 -15.78
N ASP A 194 -10.06 11.88 -16.90
CA ASP A 194 -11.47 12.19 -17.03
C ASP A 194 -12.26 11.35 -16.00
N ASN A 195 -12.46 11.91 -14.82
CA ASN A 195 -13.33 11.53 -13.72
C ASN A 195 -13.70 10.02 -13.64
N PRO A 196 -12.78 9.12 -13.21
CA PRO A 196 -13.09 7.71 -13.07
C PRO A 196 -14.08 7.52 -11.90
N ARG A 197 -15.29 7.02 -12.19
CA ARG A 197 -16.23 6.56 -11.17
C ARG A 197 -15.90 5.10 -10.83
N PRO A 198 -15.83 4.72 -9.55
CA PRO A 198 -15.75 3.32 -9.18
C PRO A 198 -17.02 2.60 -9.62
N LEU A 199 -16.86 1.41 -10.20
CA LEU A 199 -17.97 0.53 -10.54
C LEU A 199 -18.05 -0.60 -9.50
N TYR A 200 -19.21 -0.74 -8.85
CA TYR A 200 -19.51 -1.81 -7.91
C TYR A 200 -20.62 -2.70 -8.49
N LEU A 201 -20.35 -3.99 -8.62
CA LEU A 201 -21.32 -4.99 -9.08
C LEU A 201 -21.62 -5.96 -7.93
N PHE A 202 -22.88 -6.08 -7.57
CA PHE A 202 -23.39 -7.02 -6.56
C PHE A 202 -24.17 -8.17 -7.24
N LEU A 203 -23.89 -9.39 -6.85
CA LEU A 203 -24.56 -10.62 -7.31
C LEU A 203 -25.39 -11.24 -6.20
#